data_a2d937e025c82bff4e97c42e22db7716
#
_entry.id   a2d937e025c82bff4e97c42e22db7716
#
_cell.length_a   1.000
_cell.length_b   1.000
_cell.length_c   1.000
_cell.angle_alpha   90.00
_cell.angle_beta   90.00
_cell.angle_gamma   90.00
#
_symmetry.space_group_name_H-M   'P 1'
#
loop_
_entity.id
_entity.type
_entity.pdbx_description
1 polymer ?
#
loop_
_entity_poly.entity_id
_entity_poly.type
_entity_poly.pdbx_seq_one_letter_code
_entity_poly.pdbx_strand_id
1 'polypeptide(L)'
;MKPADCFNVARKIRRPDIARRLAASALLILAASPAGAQTPDVDRGRYLASIMDCGGCHAPRDANGVPLPGAGLSGGTVGFEVPGLGAFWPPNLTPHDTGLGGWTTVDIMAAIRSGKRPDGRILAPAMPFANYAHLTDADAAALAAYLQSLEPVDHQVPPPAGPGVDTPAPAPVFRFVAPQD
;
A
#
# COMPACT_ATOMS: atom_id res chain seq x y z
N MET A 1 -38.24 94.71 5.68
CA MET A 1 -37.91 93.40 6.35
C MET A 1 -37.58 92.42 5.25
N LYS A 2 -36.30 91.98 5.19
CA LYS A 2 -35.76 91.09 4.16
C LYS A 2 -36.03 89.64 4.54
N PRO A 3 -36.39 88.75 3.58
CA PRO A 3 -36.42 87.31 3.84
C PRO A 3 -35.05 86.65 3.67
N ALA A 4 -34.82 85.68 4.52
CA ALA A 4 -33.57 84.98 4.70
C ALA A 4 -33.27 83.95 3.61
N ASP A 5 -31.96 83.81 3.24
CA ASP A 5 -31.41 82.87 2.31
C ASP A 5 -31.52 81.43 2.81
N CYS A 6 -32.14 80.53 2.03
CA CYS A 6 -32.02 79.08 2.22
C CYS A 6 -30.76 78.54 1.51
N PHE A 7 -29.78 78.15 2.32
CA PHE A 7 -28.55 77.48 1.84
C PHE A 7 -28.89 76.11 1.21
N ASN A 8 -28.55 75.97 -0.05
CA ASN A 8 -28.63 74.75 -0.80
C ASN A 8 -27.33 73.95 -0.56
N VAL A 9 -27.35 72.98 0.33
CA VAL A 9 -26.22 72.07 0.58
C VAL A 9 -26.42 70.84 -0.28
N ALA A 10 -25.91 70.91 -1.52
CA ALA A 10 -25.80 69.71 -2.36
C ALA A 10 -24.70 68.77 -1.80
N ARG A 11 -25.11 67.74 -1.03
CA ARG A 11 -24.24 66.64 -0.61
C ARG A 11 -23.79 65.85 -1.83
N LYS A 12 -22.52 65.99 -2.26
CA LYS A 12 -21.86 65.22 -3.29
C LYS A 12 -21.63 63.81 -2.75
N ILE A 13 -22.55 62.90 -2.98
CA ILE A 13 -22.39 61.46 -2.64
C ILE A 13 -21.36 60.92 -3.63
N ARG A 14 -20.13 60.67 -3.15
CA ARG A 14 -19.12 59.91 -3.89
C ARG A 14 -19.62 58.46 -3.96
N ARG A 15 -19.96 58.01 -5.16
CA ARG A 15 -20.24 56.60 -5.43
C ARG A 15 -18.93 55.81 -5.23
N PRO A 16 -18.88 54.78 -4.36
CA PRO A 16 -17.69 53.97 -4.26
C PRO A 16 -17.52 53.16 -5.55
N ASP A 17 -16.31 53.15 -6.09
CA ASP A 17 -15.93 52.42 -7.31
C ASP A 17 -16.15 50.92 -7.12
N ILE A 18 -17.32 50.45 -7.49
CA ILE A 18 -17.69 49.01 -7.51
C ILE A 18 -16.77 48.24 -8.45
N ALA A 19 -16.29 48.88 -9.53
CA ALA A 19 -15.34 48.31 -10.48
C ALA A 19 -13.98 47.93 -9.84
N ARG A 20 -13.54 48.66 -8.80
CA ARG A 20 -12.25 48.38 -8.14
C ARG A 20 -12.32 47.25 -7.11
N ARG A 21 -13.51 46.92 -6.61
CA ARG A 21 -13.70 45.80 -5.66
C ARG A 21 -13.88 44.46 -6.35
N LEU A 22 -14.34 44.45 -7.62
CA LEU A 22 -14.46 43.22 -8.42
C LEU A 22 -13.12 42.74 -8.98
N ALA A 23 -12.13 43.62 -9.16
CA ALA A 23 -10.79 43.20 -9.61
C ALA A 23 -9.96 42.54 -8.52
N ALA A 24 -10.24 42.80 -7.22
CA ALA A 24 -9.52 42.19 -6.10
C ALA A 24 -10.00 40.77 -5.75
N SER A 25 -11.25 40.43 -6.13
CA SER A 25 -11.82 39.10 -5.84
C SER A 25 -11.45 38.05 -6.90
N ALA A 26 -11.02 38.43 -8.08
CA ALA A 26 -10.65 37.52 -9.16
C ALA A 26 -9.25 36.88 -9.00
N LEU A 27 -8.42 37.40 -8.09
CA LEU A 27 -7.01 36.97 -7.95
C LEU A 27 -6.81 35.88 -6.88
N LEU A 28 -7.85 35.47 -6.16
CA LEU A 28 -7.73 34.44 -5.10
C LEU A 28 -8.13 33.01 -5.54
N ILE A 29 -8.49 32.78 -6.80
CA ILE A 29 -8.95 31.46 -7.27
C ILE A 29 -7.84 30.65 -7.95
N LEU A 30 -6.64 31.17 -8.09
CA LEU A 30 -5.58 30.50 -8.89
C LEU A 30 -4.49 29.79 -8.06
N ALA A 31 -4.74 29.43 -6.82
CA ALA A 31 -3.80 28.67 -6.00
C ALA A 31 -4.34 27.32 -5.52
N ALA A 32 -5.24 26.70 -6.28
CA ALA A 32 -5.43 25.24 -6.16
C ALA A 32 -4.32 24.60 -7.00
N SER A 33 -3.13 24.42 -6.41
CA SER A 33 -2.12 23.53 -6.98
C SER A 33 -2.81 22.18 -7.19
N PRO A 34 -2.76 21.57 -8.39
CA PRO A 34 -3.18 20.18 -8.53
C PRO A 34 -2.36 19.42 -7.51
N ALA A 35 -3.02 18.62 -6.67
CA ALA A 35 -2.35 17.61 -5.86
C ALA A 35 -1.63 16.71 -6.86
N GLY A 36 -0.37 17.01 -7.15
CA GLY A 36 0.48 16.21 -8.00
C GLY A 36 0.47 14.82 -7.40
N ALA A 37 0.17 13.80 -8.20
CA ALA A 37 0.33 12.42 -7.78
C ALA A 37 1.78 12.29 -7.29
N GLN A 38 1.96 12.16 -5.99
CA GLN A 38 3.29 11.99 -5.40
C GLN A 38 3.82 10.66 -5.90
N THR A 39 5.05 10.66 -6.43
CA THR A 39 5.73 9.39 -6.72
C THR A 39 5.84 8.61 -5.42
N PRO A 40 5.45 7.33 -5.42
CA PRO A 40 5.53 6.50 -4.22
C PRO A 40 6.95 6.50 -3.65
N ASP A 41 7.06 6.68 -2.35
CA ASP A 41 8.34 6.71 -1.63
C ASP A 41 8.84 5.28 -1.38
N VAL A 42 9.82 4.84 -2.17
CA VAL A 42 10.43 3.50 -2.07
C VAL A 42 11.11 3.29 -0.72
N ASP A 43 11.72 4.31 -0.13
CA ASP A 43 12.36 4.21 1.18
C ASP A 43 11.32 4.06 2.30
N ARG A 44 10.19 4.74 2.19
CA ARG A 44 9.03 4.51 3.06
C ARG A 44 8.50 3.08 2.92
N GLY A 45 8.41 2.57 1.69
CA GLY A 45 8.01 1.19 1.42
C GLY A 45 8.97 0.17 2.05
N ARG A 46 10.27 0.39 1.93
CA ARG A 46 11.30 -0.44 2.57
C ARG A 46 11.16 -0.46 4.09
N TYR A 47 10.98 0.70 4.70
CA TYR A 47 10.75 0.82 6.14
C TYR A 47 9.50 0.03 6.57
N LEU A 48 8.38 0.20 5.86
CA LEU A 48 7.15 -0.53 6.15
C LEU A 48 7.33 -2.04 5.99
N ALA A 49 7.97 -2.51 4.92
CA ALA A 49 8.26 -3.94 4.73
C ALA A 49 9.09 -4.51 5.89
N SER A 50 10.00 -3.72 6.46
CA SER A 50 10.80 -4.12 7.62
C SER A 50 9.97 -4.23 8.90
N ILE A 51 9.17 -3.19 9.24
CA ILE A 51 8.39 -3.20 10.49
C ILE A 51 7.18 -4.12 10.44
N MET A 52 6.66 -4.42 9.25
CA MET A 52 5.58 -5.39 9.01
C MET A 52 6.11 -6.83 8.94
N ASP A 53 7.42 -7.01 9.06
CA ASP A 53 8.13 -8.30 9.03
C ASP A 53 7.84 -9.14 7.78
N CYS A 54 7.81 -8.50 6.60
CA CYS A 54 7.65 -9.22 5.34
C CYS A 54 8.74 -10.29 5.17
N GLY A 55 9.98 -10.00 5.57
CA GLY A 55 11.11 -10.92 5.55
C GLY A 55 11.00 -12.10 6.50
N GLY A 56 10.22 -11.98 7.58
CA GLY A 56 9.97 -13.07 8.51
C GLY A 56 9.36 -14.30 7.84
N CYS A 57 8.51 -14.08 6.84
CA CYS A 57 7.86 -15.13 6.06
C CYS A 57 8.45 -15.27 4.66
N HIS A 58 8.67 -14.15 3.93
CA HIS A 58 8.99 -14.14 2.50
C HIS A 58 10.49 -14.19 2.17
N ALA A 59 11.38 -14.19 3.17
CA ALA A 59 12.81 -14.45 2.94
C ALA A 59 13.08 -15.96 3.03
N PRO A 60 13.81 -16.53 2.03
CA PRO A 60 14.22 -17.93 2.13
C PRO A 60 15.20 -18.13 3.26
N ARG A 61 15.10 -19.29 3.93
CA ARG A 61 15.91 -19.66 5.09
C ARG A 61 16.59 -20.99 4.85
N ASP A 62 17.74 -21.18 5.52
CA ASP A 62 18.41 -22.46 5.57
C ASP A 62 17.70 -23.45 6.51
N ALA A 63 18.26 -24.66 6.65
CA ALA A 63 17.71 -25.71 7.52
C ALA A 63 17.70 -25.34 9.02
N ASN A 64 18.45 -24.32 9.42
CA ASN A 64 18.51 -23.82 10.80
C ASN A 64 17.55 -22.61 11.00
N GLY A 65 16.81 -22.22 9.98
CA GLY A 65 15.90 -21.08 10.01
C GLY A 65 16.60 -19.73 9.85
N VAL A 66 17.86 -19.69 9.44
CA VAL A 66 18.62 -18.45 9.21
C VAL A 66 18.31 -17.94 7.81
N PRO A 67 17.96 -16.64 7.63
CA PRO A 67 17.75 -16.08 6.30
C PRO A 67 18.98 -16.23 5.42
N LEU A 68 18.77 -16.65 4.17
CA LEU A 68 19.86 -16.79 3.19
C LEU A 68 20.35 -15.40 2.77
N PRO A 69 21.67 -15.13 2.87
CA PRO A 69 22.23 -13.84 2.48
C PRO A 69 21.94 -13.51 1.01
N GLY A 70 21.49 -12.27 0.74
CA GLY A 70 21.26 -11.79 -0.62
C GLY A 70 19.97 -12.27 -1.28
N ALA A 71 19.23 -13.20 -0.67
CA ALA A 71 18.00 -13.74 -1.27
C ALA A 71 16.79 -12.80 -1.14
N GLY A 72 16.85 -11.79 -0.29
CA GLY A 72 15.81 -10.77 -0.13
C GLY A 72 14.44 -11.37 0.20
N LEU A 73 13.41 -10.90 -0.50
CA LEU A 73 12.02 -11.36 -0.36
C LEU A 73 11.62 -12.34 -1.47
N SER A 74 12.53 -13.22 -1.87
CA SER A 74 12.32 -14.11 -3.02
C SER A 74 11.42 -15.34 -2.75
N GLY A 75 10.77 -15.40 -1.59
CA GLY A 75 9.82 -16.45 -1.22
C GLY A 75 10.32 -17.33 -0.09
N GLY A 76 9.41 -17.68 0.82
CA GLY A 76 9.74 -18.48 1.99
C GLY A 76 9.98 -19.95 1.66
N THR A 77 11.01 -20.55 2.27
CA THR A 77 11.29 -21.99 2.20
C THR A 77 10.56 -22.80 3.29
N VAL A 78 9.89 -22.11 4.22
CA VAL A 78 9.08 -22.70 5.28
C VAL A 78 7.60 -22.40 5.00
N GLY A 79 6.77 -23.45 4.95
CA GLY A 79 5.33 -23.33 4.77
C GLY A 79 4.56 -23.17 6.07
N PHE A 80 3.29 -22.84 5.95
CA PHE A 80 2.33 -22.75 7.06
C PHE A 80 1.18 -23.71 6.81
N GLU A 81 0.99 -24.67 7.71
CA GLU A 81 -0.20 -25.53 7.67
C GLU A 81 -1.32 -24.87 8.48
N VAL A 82 -2.42 -24.57 7.78
CA VAL A 82 -3.62 -23.95 8.37
C VAL A 82 -4.70 -25.02 8.47
N PRO A 83 -5.20 -25.31 9.68
CA PRO A 83 -6.23 -26.34 9.86
C PRO A 83 -7.44 -26.12 8.95
N GLY A 84 -7.85 -27.16 8.24
CA GLY A 84 -8.98 -27.12 7.31
C GLY A 84 -8.74 -26.42 5.97
N LEU A 85 -7.60 -25.74 5.79
CA LEU A 85 -7.27 -25.05 4.54
C LEU A 85 -6.09 -25.68 3.80
N GLY A 86 -5.16 -26.34 4.52
CA GLY A 86 -3.98 -26.96 3.92
C GLY A 86 -2.67 -26.20 4.20
N ALA A 87 -1.66 -26.47 3.39
CA ALA A 87 -0.33 -25.88 3.53
C ALA A 87 -0.07 -24.81 2.46
N PHE A 88 0.57 -23.71 2.87
CA PHE A 88 0.84 -22.55 2.04
C PHE A 88 2.29 -22.12 2.24
N TRP A 89 3.00 -21.79 1.15
CA TRP A 89 4.33 -21.19 1.20
C TRP A 89 4.25 -19.72 0.84
N PRO A 90 4.97 -18.84 1.59
CA PRO A 90 5.02 -17.43 1.29
C PRO A 90 5.62 -17.21 -0.11
N PRO A 91 4.90 -16.56 -1.03
CA PRO A 91 5.35 -16.43 -2.41
C PRO A 91 6.56 -15.52 -2.56
N ASN A 92 7.22 -15.62 -3.70
CA ASN A 92 8.22 -14.67 -4.17
C ASN A 92 7.59 -13.28 -4.34
N LEU A 93 8.13 -12.25 -3.66
CA LEU A 93 7.69 -10.85 -3.73
C LEU A 93 8.59 -9.99 -4.63
N THR A 94 9.56 -10.60 -5.32
CA THR A 94 10.36 -9.86 -6.30
C THR A 94 9.62 -9.73 -7.64
N PRO A 95 9.98 -8.74 -8.49
CA PRO A 95 9.35 -8.54 -9.80
C PRO A 95 9.85 -9.55 -10.86
N HIS A 96 9.92 -10.82 -10.51
CA HIS A 96 10.21 -11.95 -11.38
C HIS A 96 8.92 -12.69 -11.74
N ASP A 97 8.90 -13.43 -12.85
CA ASP A 97 7.73 -14.19 -13.33
C ASP A 97 7.24 -15.23 -12.30
N THR A 98 8.15 -15.79 -11.50
CA THR A 98 7.79 -16.67 -10.36
C THR A 98 7.22 -15.93 -9.14
N GLY A 99 7.14 -14.59 -9.20
CA GLY A 99 6.69 -13.70 -8.12
C GLY A 99 5.68 -12.68 -8.61
N LEU A 100 6.05 -11.38 -8.52
CA LEU A 100 5.18 -10.24 -8.84
C LEU A 100 5.42 -9.65 -10.24
N GLY A 101 6.15 -10.32 -11.14
CA GLY A 101 6.59 -9.79 -12.43
C GLY A 101 5.46 -9.30 -13.34
N GLY A 102 4.29 -9.91 -13.28
CA GLY A 102 3.12 -9.49 -14.06
C GLY A 102 2.10 -8.64 -13.29
N TRP A 103 2.40 -8.25 -12.04
CA TRP A 103 1.44 -7.55 -11.18
C TRP A 103 1.55 -6.03 -11.31
N THR A 104 0.40 -5.35 -11.39
CA THR A 104 0.34 -3.91 -11.31
C THR A 104 0.47 -3.44 -9.84
N THR A 105 0.80 -2.16 -9.65
CA THR A 105 0.77 -1.52 -8.32
C THR A 105 -0.57 -1.73 -7.61
N VAL A 106 -1.69 -1.64 -8.36
CA VAL A 106 -3.04 -1.82 -7.80
C VAL A 106 -3.26 -3.27 -7.34
N ASP A 107 -2.76 -4.26 -8.08
CA ASP A 107 -2.85 -5.67 -7.71
C ASP A 107 -2.08 -5.95 -6.41
N ILE A 108 -0.87 -5.40 -6.29
CA ILE A 108 -0.04 -5.54 -5.08
C ILE A 108 -0.72 -4.89 -3.88
N MET A 109 -1.25 -3.66 -4.04
CA MET A 109 -2.00 -2.98 -2.97
C MET A 109 -3.24 -3.78 -2.55
N ALA A 110 -3.99 -4.34 -3.50
CA ALA A 110 -5.17 -5.16 -3.22
C ALA A 110 -4.79 -6.44 -2.45
N ALA A 111 -3.72 -7.12 -2.86
CA ALA A 111 -3.24 -8.31 -2.16
C ALA A 111 -2.80 -8.00 -0.72
N ILE A 112 -2.07 -6.91 -0.50
CA ILE A 112 -1.61 -6.51 0.84
C ILE A 112 -2.79 -6.15 1.75
N ARG A 113 -3.78 -5.37 1.27
CA ARG A 113 -4.84 -4.79 2.11
C ARG A 113 -6.08 -5.66 2.24
N SER A 114 -6.37 -6.48 1.25
CA SER A 114 -7.59 -7.30 1.20
C SER A 114 -7.36 -8.78 0.91
N GLY A 115 -6.11 -9.18 0.73
CA GLY A 115 -5.76 -10.55 0.37
C GLY A 115 -6.15 -10.95 -1.05
N LYS A 116 -6.70 -10.05 -1.87
CA LYS A 116 -7.20 -10.36 -3.21
C LYS A 116 -6.08 -10.36 -4.24
N ARG A 117 -5.88 -11.50 -4.90
CA ARG A 117 -4.92 -11.67 -5.99
C ARG A 117 -5.53 -11.31 -7.35
N PRO A 118 -4.71 -11.04 -8.40
CA PRO A 118 -5.20 -10.79 -9.76
C PRO A 118 -6.01 -11.95 -10.35
N ASP A 119 -5.69 -13.20 -9.97
CA ASP A 119 -6.41 -14.41 -10.38
C ASP A 119 -7.74 -14.63 -9.63
N GLY A 120 -8.13 -13.70 -8.76
CA GLY A 120 -9.37 -13.73 -7.97
C GLY A 120 -9.29 -14.57 -6.70
N ARG A 121 -8.22 -15.32 -6.46
CA ARG A 121 -8.04 -16.07 -5.20
C ARG A 121 -7.79 -15.11 -4.04
N ILE A 122 -8.20 -15.55 -2.85
CA ILE A 122 -7.86 -14.87 -1.60
C ILE A 122 -6.64 -15.55 -0.97
N LEU A 123 -5.73 -14.76 -0.44
CA LEU A 123 -4.55 -15.23 0.28
C LEU A 123 -4.95 -16.03 1.52
N ALA A 124 -4.13 -17.00 1.90
CA ALA A 124 -4.33 -17.75 3.14
C ALA A 124 -4.25 -16.81 4.36
N PRO A 125 -5.02 -17.07 5.44
CA PRO A 125 -5.04 -16.24 6.65
C PRO A 125 -3.69 -16.13 7.38
N ALA A 126 -2.72 -17.01 7.07
CA ALA A 126 -1.35 -16.88 7.54
C ALA A 126 -0.70 -15.55 7.11
N MET A 127 -1.12 -14.99 5.95
CA MET A 127 -0.80 -13.62 5.57
C MET A 127 -1.78 -12.67 6.28
N PRO A 128 -1.32 -11.79 7.19
CA PRO A 128 -2.21 -10.99 8.04
C PRO A 128 -2.79 -9.76 7.33
N PHE A 129 -3.32 -9.93 6.12
CA PHE A 129 -3.85 -8.83 5.30
C PHE A 129 -4.98 -8.05 5.98
N ALA A 130 -5.74 -8.68 6.90
CA ALA A 130 -6.76 -7.99 7.67
C ALA A 130 -6.17 -6.86 8.55
N ASN A 131 -4.97 -7.06 9.10
CA ASN A 131 -4.25 -6.02 9.85
C ASN A 131 -3.73 -4.93 8.91
N TYR A 132 -3.33 -5.29 7.69
CA TYR A 132 -2.80 -4.37 6.69
C TYR A 132 -3.88 -3.59 5.94
N ALA A 133 -5.16 -3.93 6.13
CA ALA A 133 -6.29 -3.17 5.61
C ALA A 133 -6.33 -1.71 6.10
N HIS A 134 -5.66 -1.41 7.23
CA HIS A 134 -5.54 -0.07 7.80
C HIS A 134 -4.44 0.79 7.19
N LEU A 135 -3.62 0.25 6.30
CA LEU A 135 -2.62 1.05 5.58
C LEU A 135 -3.31 2.17 4.78
N THR A 136 -2.74 3.36 4.83
CA THR A 136 -3.15 4.46 3.95
C THR A 136 -2.87 4.11 2.49
N ASP A 137 -3.52 4.79 1.55
CA ASP A 137 -3.23 4.59 0.11
C ASP A 137 -1.77 4.92 -0.21
N ALA A 138 -1.21 5.96 0.44
CA ALA A 138 0.19 6.35 0.26
C ALA A 138 1.15 5.26 0.78
N ASP A 139 0.89 4.67 1.96
CA ASP A 139 1.73 3.61 2.51
C ASP A 139 1.63 2.32 1.69
N ALA A 140 0.43 1.95 1.25
CA ALA A 140 0.24 0.77 0.40
C ALA A 140 0.93 0.95 -0.97
N ALA A 141 0.86 2.16 -1.57
CA ALA A 141 1.56 2.48 -2.80
C ALA A 141 3.08 2.48 -2.62
N ALA A 142 3.59 3.00 -1.49
CA ALA A 142 5.00 2.97 -1.15
C ALA A 142 5.52 1.53 -1.01
N LEU A 143 4.77 0.65 -0.33
CA LEU A 143 5.09 -0.78 -0.25
C LEU A 143 5.13 -1.42 -1.64
N ALA A 144 4.13 -1.19 -2.47
CA ALA A 144 4.08 -1.74 -3.82
C ALA A 144 5.28 -1.27 -4.66
N ALA A 145 5.62 0.03 -4.59
CA ALA A 145 6.78 0.59 -5.29
C ALA A 145 8.10 -0.04 -4.80
N TYR A 146 8.24 -0.24 -3.49
CA TYR A 146 9.41 -0.93 -2.93
C TYR A 146 9.52 -2.36 -3.46
N LEU A 147 8.45 -3.16 -3.43
CA LEU A 147 8.45 -4.53 -3.94
C LEU A 147 8.80 -4.58 -5.43
N GLN A 148 8.26 -3.65 -6.22
CA GLN A 148 8.57 -3.53 -7.65
C GLN A 148 10.01 -3.04 -7.94
N SER A 149 10.68 -2.42 -6.96
CA SER A 149 12.07 -1.97 -7.07
C SER A 149 13.11 -3.02 -6.67
N LEU A 150 12.68 -4.18 -6.18
CA LEU A 150 13.58 -5.26 -5.80
C LEU A 150 14.25 -5.88 -7.03
N GLU A 151 15.46 -6.41 -6.85
CA GLU A 151 16.10 -7.22 -7.89
C GLU A 151 15.26 -8.47 -8.16
N PRO A 152 14.94 -8.79 -9.42
CA PRO A 152 14.21 -9.99 -9.78
C PRO A 152 15.00 -11.24 -9.42
N VAL A 153 14.40 -12.17 -8.68
CA VAL A 153 15.01 -13.44 -8.31
C VAL A 153 14.14 -14.58 -8.81
N ASP A 154 14.72 -15.49 -9.60
CA ASP A 154 14.05 -16.71 -10.02
C ASP A 154 13.99 -17.70 -8.86
N HIS A 155 12.84 -17.79 -8.20
CA HIS A 155 12.60 -18.73 -7.13
C HIS A 155 11.12 -19.16 -7.13
N GLN A 156 10.86 -20.39 -7.53
CA GLN A 156 9.53 -20.97 -7.51
C GLN A 156 9.27 -21.63 -6.15
N VAL A 157 8.35 -21.08 -5.35
CA VAL A 157 7.88 -21.73 -4.13
C VAL A 157 6.89 -22.86 -4.45
N PRO A 158 6.75 -23.88 -3.57
CA PRO A 158 5.75 -24.92 -3.76
C PRO A 158 4.34 -24.34 -3.90
N PRO A 159 3.49 -24.92 -4.74
CA PRO A 159 2.08 -24.54 -4.81
C PRO A 159 1.36 -24.87 -3.50
N PRO A 160 0.26 -24.16 -3.18
CA PRO A 160 -0.58 -24.53 -2.04
C PRO A 160 -1.04 -25.99 -2.11
N ALA A 161 -0.91 -26.70 -1.01
CA ALA A 161 -1.43 -28.06 -0.85
C ALA A 161 -2.77 -28.02 -0.08
N GLY A 162 -3.77 -28.75 -0.57
CA GLY A 162 -5.09 -28.85 0.10
C GLY A 162 -5.03 -29.56 1.46
N PRO A 163 -6.13 -29.54 2.22
CA PRO A 163 -6.21 -30.24 3.50
C PRO A 163 -5.96 -31.74 3.33
N GLY A 164 -5.09 -32.31 4.18
CA GLY A 164 -4.79 -33.75 4.16
C GLY A 164 -3.92 -34.19 2.98
N VAL A 165 -3.43 -33.29 2.15
CA VAL A 165 -2.45 -33.61 1.11
C VAL A 165 -1.06 -33.56 1.73
N ASP A 166 -0.28 -34.63 1.54
CA ASP A 166 1.13 -34.63 1.97
C ASP A 166 1.88 -33.49 1.30
N THR A 167 2.52 -32.68 2.13
CA THR A 167 3.36 -31.59 1.63
C THR A 167 4.59 -32.16 0.96
N PRO A 168 5.04 -31.61 -0.19
CA PRO A 168 6.25 -32.11 -0.85
C PRO A 168 7.43 -32.04 0.14
N ALA A 169 8.02 -33.20 0.46
CA ALA A 169 9.30 -33.20 1.17
C ALA A 169 10.40 -32.65 0.26
N PRO A 170 11.33 -31.81 0.76
CA PRO A 170 11.70 -31.60 2.15
C PRO A 170 11.36 -30.20 2.70
N ALA A 171 10.25 -29.58 2.30
CA ALA A 171 9.92 -28.25 2.78
C ALA A 171 9.34 -28.31 4.20
N PRO A 172 10.00 -27.72 5.22
CA PRO A 172 9.47 -27.66 6.57
C PRO A 172 8.19 -26.83 6.61
N VAL A 173 7.26 -27.18 7.49
CA VAL A 173 6.02 -26.41 7.72
C VAL A 173 5.88 -26.06 9.19
N PHE A 174 5.45 -24.84 9.48
CA PHE A 174 4.90 -24.50 10.79
C PHE A 174 3.47 -25.01 10.89
N ARG A 175 3.21 -25.81 11.91
CA ARG A 175 1.89 -26.34 12.18
C ARG A 175 1.29 -25.67 13.39
N PHE A 176 0.07 -25.15 13.26
CA PHE A 176 -0.71 -24.68 14.40
C PHE A 176 -1.32 -25.89 15.09
N VAL A 177 -0.93 -26.12 16.34
CA VAL A 177 -1.46 -27.23 17.17
C VAL A 177 -2.49 -26.64 18.11
N ALA A 178 -3.71 -27.18 18.09
CA ALA A 178 -4.72 -26.83 19.08
C ALA A 178 -4.27 -27.29 20.49
N PRO A 179 -4.65 -26.55 21.57
CA PRO A 179 -4.46 -27.04 22.93
C PRO A 179 -5.08 -28.43 23.07
N GLN A 180 -4.37 -29.32 23.74
CA GLN A 180 -4.94 -30.63 24.12
C GLN A 180 -5.68 -30.43 25.44
N ASP A 181 -7.00 -30.62 25.44
CA ASP A 181 -7.83 -30.61 26.64
C ASP A 181 -7.49 -31.80 27.59
#